data_ac118925362569fb6b3f38e740efbb26
#
_entry.id   ac118925362569fb6b3f38e740efbb26
#
_cell.length_a   1.000
_cell.length_b   1.000
_cell.length_c   1.000
_cell.angle_alpha   90.00
_cell.angle_beta   90.00
_cell.angle_gamma   90.00
#
_symmetry.space_group_name_H-M   'P 1'
#
loop_
_entity.id
_entity.type
_entity.pdbx_description
1 polymer ?
#
loop_
_entity_poly.entity_id
_entity_poly.type
_entity_poly.pdbx_seq_one_letter_code
_entity_poly.pdbx_strand_id
1 'polypeptide(L)'
;MKTGILRFPGSCDEVDAQLAAQRVGETVLLWHGDRDLQDVDAVIVPGGFSYGDYLRAGAIARFSPVMESVIEFARDGGLVLGICNGFQVLCEAGLLPGALLPNANRRFTFRQVELAVVEGETKFTSACPTDEL
;
A
#
# COMPACT_ATOMS: atom_id res chain seq x y z
N MET A 1 8.13 -12.54 11.87
CA MET A 1 7.91 -11.30 11.10
C MET A 1 6.68 -10.61 11.67
N LYS A 2 6.81 -9.34 12.03
CA LYS A 2 5.70 -8.50 12.51
C LYS A 2 5.30 -7.52 11.42
N THR A 3 4.03 -7.52 11.02
CA THR A 3 3.54 -6.70 9.93
C THR A 3 2.60 -5.61 10.45
N GLY A 4 2.89 -4.36 10.15
CA GLY A 4 2.02 -3.21 10.41
C GLY A 4 1.00 -3.03 9.29
N ILE A 5 -0.27 -2.91 9.66
CA ILE A 5 -1.35 -2.65 8.72
C ILE A 5 -1.83 -1.23 8.97
N LEU A 6 -1.70 -0.35 7.98
CA LEU A 6 -2.14 1.04 8.11
C LEU A 6 -3.67 1.12 8.13
N ARG A 7 -4.17 2.06 8.93
CA ARG A 7 -5.58 2.39 9.00
C ARG A 7 -5.78 3.89 8.88
N PHE A 8 -6.40 4.30 7.76
CA PHE A 8 -6.83 5.67 7.51
C PHE A 8 -8.34 5.80 7.71
N PRO A 9 -8.86 7.01 7.92
CA PRO A 9 -10.28 7.26 7.70
C PRO A 9 -10.65 6.86 6.27
N GLY A 10 -11.60 5.92 6.12
CA GLY A 10 -12.02 5.38 4.82
C GLY A 10 -11.22 4.17 4.31
N SER A 11 -10.30 3.60 5.09
CA SER A 11 -9.79 2.25 4.81
C SER A 11 -10.97 1.25 4.86
N CYS A 12 -10.96 0.26 3.99
CA CYS A 12 -12.00 -0.78 3.93
C CYS A 12 -11.43 -2.18 4.17
N ASP A 13 -10.20 -2.41 3.72
CA ASP A 13 -9.61 -3.75 3.63
C ASP A 13 -8.52 -4.00 4.68
N GLU A 14 -8.41 -3.14 5.71
CA GLU A 14 -7.38 -3.30 6.75
C GLU A 14 -7.54 -4.59 7.56
N VAL A 15 -8.78 -5.03 7.76
CA VAL A 15 -9.06 -6.28 8.47
C VAL A 15 -8.70 -7.48 7.61
N ASP A 16 -9.03 -7.46 6.33
CA ASP A 16 -8.68 -8.53 5.39
C ASP A 16 -7.17 -8.64 5.21
N ALA A 17 -6.49 -7.51 5.07
CA ALA A 17 -5.03 -7.45 5.02
C ALA A 17 -4.40 -8.02 6.30
N GLN A 18 -4.96 -7.69 7.46
CA GLN A 18 -4.52 -8.20 8.75
C GLN A 18 -4.69 -9.73 8.83
N LEU A 19 -5.86 -10.25 8.48
CA LEU A 19 -6.15 -11.68 8.49
C LEU A 19 -5.23 -12.45 7.53
N ALA A 20 -4.94 -11.89 6.36
CA ALA A 20 -4.01 -12.48 5.41
C ALA A 20 -2.57 -12.51 5.98
N ALA A 21 -2.09 -11.40 6.53
CA ALA A 21 -0.74 -11.30 7.09
C ALA A 21 -0.55 -12.16 8.35
N GLN A 22 -1.60 -12.40 9.14
CA GLN A 22 -1.56 -13.30 10.31
C GLN A 22 -1.19 -14.75 9.97
N ARG A 23 -1.34 -15.15 8.70
CA ARG A 23 -0.92 -16.49 8.24
C ARG A 23 0.60 -16.66 8.21
N VAL A 24 1.33 -15.58 8.17
CA VAL A 24 2.80 -15.58 8.04
C VAL A 24 3.52 -14.91 9.21
N GLY A 25 2.81 -14.29 10.14
CA GLY A 25 3.43 -13.69 11.30
C GLY A 25 2.49 -12.89 12.18
N GLU A 26 3.08 -12.14 13.10
CA GLU A 26 2.37 -11.22 13.99
C GLU A 26 1.91 -9.97 13.20
N THR A 27 0.78 -9.41 13.58
CA THR A 27 0.27 -8.17 12.96
C THR A 27 -0.13 -7.14 13.99
N VAL A 28 -0.02 -5.87 13.62
CA VAL A 28 -0.47 -4.74 14.40
C VAL A 28 -1.16 -3.72 13.50
N LEU A 29 -2.24 -3.11 13.99
CA LEU A 29 -2.89 -1.99 13.31
C LEU A 29 -2.16 -0.70 13.66
N LEU A 30 -1.77 0.05 12.64
CA LEU A 30 -1.09 1.33 12.74
C LEU A 30 -2.08 2.45 12.37
N TRP A 31 -2.38 3.30 13.34
CA TRP A 31 -3.31 4.40 13.13
C TRP A 31 -2.64 5.56 12.37
N HIS A 32 -3.33 6.13 11.41
CA HIS A 32 -2.79 7.18 10.53
C HIS A 32 -2.24 8.42 11.27
N GLY A 33 -2.76 8.70 12.47
CA GLY A 33 -2.35 9.84 13.28
C GLY A 33 -1.07 9.62 14.09
N ASP A 34 -0.62 8.36 14.20
CA ASP A 34 0.56 8.01 14.98
C ASP A 34 1.80 7.96 14.07
N ARG A 35 2.96 8.25 14.66
CA ARG A 35 4.25 8.14 13.94
C ARG A 35 5.00 6.85 14.29
N ASP A 36 4.61 6.18 15.36
CA ASP A 36 5.24 4.97 15.83
C ASP A 36 4.81 3.77 14.98
N LEU A 37 5.74 3.16 14.28
CA LEU A 37 5.51 1.93 13.52
C LEU A 37 5.62 0.66 14.38
N GLN A 38 5.86 0.78 15.70
CA GLN A 38 5.85 -0.32 16.67
C GLN A 38 6.81 -1.45 16.30
N ASP A 39 8.01 -1.12 15.81
CA ASP A 39 9.08 -2.07 15.47
C ASP A 39 8.62 -3.18 14.51
N VAL A 40 7.88 -2.82 13.46
CA VAL A 40 7.45 -3.78 12.43
C VAL A 40 8.54 -4.08 11.43
N ASP A 41 8.52 -5.30 10.87
CA ASP A 41 9.42 -5.76 9.80
C ASP A 41 8.89 -5.39 8.41
N ALA A 42 7.59 -5.21 8.29
CA ALA A 42 6.91 -4.87 7.04
C ALA A 42 5.67 -4.00 7.30
N VAL A 43 5.28 -3.21 6.31
CA VAL A 43 4.08 -2.37 6.33
C VAL A 43 3.18 -2.71 5.15
N ILE A 44 1.88 -2.87 5.40
CA ILE A 44 0.86 -2.96 4.36
C ILE A 44 -0.01 -1.70 4.42
N VAL A 45 -0.12 -1.02 3.26
CA VAL A 45 -1.09 0.06 3.04
C VAL A 45 -2.28 -0.56 2.34
N PRO A 46 -3.43 -0.76 3.03
CA PRO A 46 -4.55 -1.52 2.52
C PRO A 46 -5.38 -0.74 1.50
N GLY A 47 -6.35 -1.43 0.91
CA GLY A 47 -7.35 -0.86 0.03
C GLY A 47 -8.45 -0.09 0.76
N GLY A 48 -9.27 0.60 -0.02
CA GLY A 48 -10.36 1.43 0.45
C GLY A 48 -10.44 2.74 -0.31
N PHE A 49 -10.92 3.77 0.40
CA PHE A 49 -11.11 5.13 -0.10
C PHE A 49 -10.60 6.12 0.95
N SER A 50 -9.29 6.11 1.19
CA SER A 50 -8.68 6.92 2.25
C SER A 50 -9.06 8.39 2.12
N TYR A 51 -9.61 8.95 3.20
CA TYR A 51 -10.17 10.30 3.25
C TYR A 51 -11.21 10.59 2.16
N GLY A 52 -11.96 9.54 1.70
CA GLY A 52 -12.99 9.66 0.68
C GLY A 52 -12.48 9.98 -0.72
N ASP A 53 -11.19 9.78 -0.99
CA ASP A 53 -10.52 10.10 -2.27
C ASP A 53 -10.70 11.56 -2.73
N TYR A 54 -10.94 12.47 -1.79
CA TYR A 54 -11.03 13.90 -2.09
C TYR A 54 -9.73 14.41 -2.72
N LEU A 55 -9.82 15.34 -3.66
CA LEU A 55 -8.80 15.78 -4.61
C LEU A 55 -8.47 14.70 -5.65
N ARG A 56 -7.92 13.60 -5.24
CA ARG A 56 -7.67 12.35 -5.98
C ARG A 56 -7.28 11.24 -5.00
N ALA A 57 -7.38 10.02 -5.43
CA ALA A 57 -7.11 8.86 -4.61
C ALA A 57 -5.70 8.91 -3.98
N GLY A 58 -5.63 8.74 -2.68
CA GLY A 58 -4.39 8.73 -1.91
C GLY A 58 -3.76 10.11 -1.61
N ALA A 59 -4.24 11.19 -2.25
CA ALA A 59 -3.58 12.50 -2.17
C ALA A 59 -3.57 13.11 -0.77
N ILE A 60 -4.60 12.89 0.03
CA ILE A 60 -4.66 13.40 1.41
C ILE A 60 -3.92 12.45 2.35
N ALA A 61 -4.07 11.13 2.16
CA ALA A 61 -3.47 10.12 3.03
C ALA A 61 -1.95 10.24 3.11
N ARG A 62 -1.27 10.64 2.02
CA ARG A 62 0.19 10.85 2.01
C ARG A 62 0.68 11.83 3.07
N PHE A 63 -0.17 12.76 3.54
CA PHE A 63 0.19 13.77 4.55
C PHE A 63 -0.13 13.32 5.98
N SER A 64 -0.64 12.12 6.16
CA SER A 64 -0.89 11.58 7.51
C SER A 64 0.44 11.39 8.25
N PRO A 65 0.47 11.64 9.57
CA PRO A 65 1.69 11.48 10.38
C PRO A 65 2.38 10.14 10.20
N VAL A 66 1.64 9.03 10.12
CA VAL A 66 2.19 7.69 9.90
C VAL A 66 2.99 7.59 8.59
N MET A 67 2.58 8.32 7.55
CA MET A 67 3.24 8.24 6.25
C MET A 67 4.64 8.86 6.24
N GLU A 68 4.93 9.81 7.13
CA GLU A 68 6.30 10.30 7.31
C GLU A 68 7.22 9.16 7.75
N SER A 69 6.79 8.39 8.76
CA SER A 69 7.53 7.23 9.25
C SER A 69 7.60 6.09 8.24
N VAL A 70 6.52 5.85 7.48
CA VAL A 70 6.53 4.82 6.42
C VAL A 70 7.50 5.19 5.28
N ILE A 71 7.59 6.47 4.93
CA ILE A 71 8.54 6.94 3.92
C ILE A 71 9.99 6.74 4.38
N GLU A 72 10.30 7.08 5.63
CA GLU A 72 11.61 6.83 6.22
C GLU A 72 11.92 5.33 6.28
N PHE A 73 11.00 4.54 6.81
CA PHE A 73 11.12 3.08 6.87
C PHE A 73 11.38 2.45 5.50
N ALA A 74 10.67 2.87 4.46
CA ALA A 74 10.88 2.37 3.10
C ALA A 74 12.25 2.78 2.54
N ARG A 75 12.71 4.00 2.79
CA ARG A 75 14.04 4.49 2.36
C ARG A 75 15.18 3.73 3.02
N ASP A 76 14.98 3.28 4.26
CA ASP A 76 15.92 2.45 5.01
C ASP A 76 15.86 0.97 4.60
N GLY A 77 15.11 0.64 3.54
CA GLY A 77 15.00 -0.72 3.00
C GLY A 77 13.92 -1.59 3.62
N GLY A 78 13.04 -1.00 4.43
CA GLY A 78 11.86 -1.66 4.99
C GLY A 78 10.87 -2.09 3.89
N LEU A 79 10.16 -3.19 4.14
CA LEU A 79 9.20 -3.74 3.18
C LEU A 79 7.88 -3.00 3.26
N VAL A 80 7.44 -2.42 2.16
CA VAL A 80 6.14 -1.73 2.07
C VAL A 80 5.34 -2.26 0.89
N LEU A 81 4.12 -2.73 1.16
CA LEU A 81 3.18 -3.23 0.16
C LEU A 81 1.94 -2.33 0.12
N GLY A 82 1.62 -1.77 -1.04
CA GLY A 82 0.37 -1.01 -1.26
C GLY A 82 -0.63 -1.80 -2.08
N ILE A 83 -1.85 -1.95 -1.58
CA ILE A 83 -2.92 -2.69 -2.24
C ILE A 83 -4.02 -1.72 -2.65
N CYS A 84 -4.42 -1.71 -3.94
CA CYS A 84 -5.49 -0.87 -4.46
C CYS A 84 -5.28 0.62 -4.08
N ASN A 85 -6.10 1.18 -3.20
CA ASN A 85 -5.94 2.54 -2.68
C ASN A 85 -4.58 2.75 -1.99
N GLY A 86 -4.05 1.71 -1.33
CA GLY A 86 -2.70 1.76 -0.75
C GLY A 86 -1.61 1.96 -1.80
N PHE A 87 -1.72 1.31 -2.96
CA PHE A 87 -0.82 1.58 -4.10
C PHE A 87 -0.90 3.04 -4.54
N GLN A 88 -2.10 3.61 -4.60
CA GLN A 88 -2.31 5.01 -4.94
C GLN A 88 -1.66 5.96 -3.92
N VAL A 89 -1.77 5.65 -2.63
CA VAL A 89 -1.08 6.39 -1.56
C VAL A 89 0.44 6.33 -1.72
N LEU A 90 1.01 5.17 -2.06
CA LEU A 90 2.45 5.03 -2.27
C LEU A 90 2.95 5.84 -3.48
N CYS A 91 2.17 5.91 -4.57
CA CYS A 91 2.47 6.78 -5.71
C CYS A 91 2.46 8.26 -5.29
N GLU A 92 1.44 8.70 -4.56
CA GLU A 92 1.33 10.08 -4.06
C GLU A 92 2.45 10.43 -3.06
N ALA A 93 2.93 9.45 -2.31
CA ALA A 93 4.05 9.60 -1.39
C ALA A 93 5.43 9.60 -2.10
N GLY A 94 5.48 9.32 -3.41
CA GLY A 94 6.72 9.23 -4.17
C GLY A 94 7.57 8.00 -3.85
N LEU A 95 6.97 6.97 -3.25
CA LEU A 95 7.61 5.68 -3.00
C LEU A 95 7.56 4.75 -4.21
N LEU A 96 6.62 4.99 -5.11
CA LEU A 96 6.51 4.32 -6.40
C LEU A 96 6.60 5.37 -7.52
N PRO A 97 7.17 5.01 -8.68
CA PRO A 97 7.28 5.93 -9.80
C PRO A 97 5.92 6.17 -10.46
N GLY A 98 5.77 7.33 -11.10
CA GLY A 98 4.60 7.70 -11.87
C GLY A 98 3.60 8.56 -11.10
N ALA A 99 2.50 8.86 -11.76
CA ALA A 99 1.40 9.65 -11.22
C ALA A 99 0.07 9.06 -11.69
N LEU A 100 -0.93 9.13 -10.82
CA LEU A 100 -2.27 8.64 -11.11
C LEU A 100 -3.13 9.77 -11.68
N LEU A 101 -3.84 9.47 -12.76
CA LEU A 101 -4.78 10.36 -13.41
C LEU A 101 -6.16 9.72 -13.43
N PRO A 102 -7.24 10.50 -13.49
CA PRO A 102 -8.57 9.97 -13.76
C PRO A 102 -8.57 9.19 -15.07
N ASN A 103 -9.37 8.10 -15.12
CA ASN A 103 -9.55 7.33 -16.34
C ASN A 103 -9.96 8.25 -17.50
N ALA A 104 -9.44 8.01 -18.70
CA ALA A 104 -9.71 8.83 -19.88
C ALA A 104 -11.20 8.95 -20.21
N ASN A 105 -11.97 7.87 -19.93
CA ASN A 105 -13.42 7.84 -20.10
C ASN A 105 -14.19 8.36 -18.89
N ARG A 106 -13.51 8.80 -17.81
CA ARG A 106 -14.08 9.25 -16.54
C ARG A 106 -15.06 8.26 -15.90
N ARG A 107 -14.89 6.96 -16.17
CA ARG A 107 -15.71 5.89 -15.61
C ARG A 107 -14.82 4.85 -14.92
N PHE A 108 -15.36 4.24 -13.89
CA PHE A 108 -14.74 3.07 -13.29
C PHE A 108 -14.69 1.93 -14.32
N THR A 109 -13.52 1.30 -14.45
CA THR A 109 -13.32 0.15 -15.34
C THR A 109 -13.11 -1.09 -14.49
N PHE A 110 -14.03 -2.04 -14.59
CA PHE A 110 -13.93 -3.34 -13.95
C PHE A 110 -13.76 -4.43 -15.00
N ARG A 111 -12.59 -5.06 -15.00
CA ARG A 111 -12.29 -6.19 -15.89
C ARG A 111 -11.09 -6.97 -15.34
N GLN A 112 -11.00 -8.25 -15.69
CA GLN A 112 -9.78 -9.00 -15.51
C GLN A 112 -8.73 -8.51 -16.51
N VAL A 113 -7.49 -8.40 -16.04
CA VAL A 113 -6.33 -8.01 -16.85
C VAL A 113 -5.17 -8.96 -16.53
N GLU A 114 -4.34 -9.18 -17.52
CA GLU A 114 -3.06 -9.86 -17.33
C GLU A 114 -2.05 -8.87 -16.77
N LEU A 115 -1.22 -9.33 -15.84
CA LEU A 115 -0.14 -8.54 -15.24
C LEU A 115 1.19 -9.16 -15.62
N ALA A 116 2.14 -8.34 -16.03
CA ALA A 116 3.52 -8.77 -16.24
C ALA A 116 4.41 -8.34 -15.06
N VAL A 117 5.21 -9.25 -14.54
CA VAL A 117 6.25 -8.92 -13.57
C VAL A 117 7.41 -8.27 -14.32
N VAL A 118 7.50 -6.94 -14.26
CA VAL A 118 8.53 -6.18 -14.97
C VAL A 118 9.87 -6.22 -14.23
N GLU A 119 9.83 -6.23 -12.89
CA GLU A 119 11.02 -6.30 -12.03
C GLU A 119 10.94 -7.55 -11.17
N GLY A 120 11.75 -8.55 -11.51
CA GLY A 120 11.76 -9.87 -10.85
C GLY A 120 12.69 -9.97 -9.64
N GLU A 121 13.54 -8.96 -9.39
CA GLU A 121 14.57 -9.04 -8.35
C GLU A 121 14.16 -8.38 -7.01
N THR A 122 12.92 -7.88 -6.90
CA THR A 122 12.44 -7.32 -5.64
C THR A 122 12.12 -8.43 -4.63
N LYS A 123 12.12 -8.08 -3.34
CA LYS A 123 11.73 -9.04 -2.28
C LYS A 123 10.30 -9.57 -2.42
N PHE A 124 9.42 -8.85 -3.13
CA PHE A 124 8.05 -9.27 -3.40
C PHE A 124 7.89 -10.11 -4.66
N THR A 125 8.82 -9.98 -5.63
CA THR A 125 8.67 -10.59 -6.96
C THR A 125 9.71 -11.65 -7.28
N SER A 126 10.76 -11.78 -6.47
CA SER A 126 11.87 -12.72 -6.71
C SER A 126 11.47 -14.21 -6.78
N ALA A 127 10.32 -14.56 -6.25
CA ALA A 127 9.74 -15.91 -6.34
C ALA A 127 8.65 -16.04 -7.41
N CYS A 128 8.34 -14.95 -8.13
CA CYS A 128 7.34 -14.99 -9.19
C CYS A 128 7.98 -15.53 -10.48
N PRO A 129 7.32 -16.44 -11.21
CA PRO A 129 7.75 -16.81 -12.57
C PRO A 129 7.72 -15.54 -13.44
N THR A 130 8.81 -15.29 -14.18
CA THR A 130 8.88 -14.15 -15.09
C THR A 130 8.21 -14.42 -16.43
N ASP A 131 7.90 -15.69 -16.73
CA ASP A 131 7.44 -16.14 -18.03
C ASP A 131 5.97 -16.60 -18.08
N GLU A 132 5.24 -16.55 -16.96
CA GLU A 132 3.84 -16.97 -16.87
C GLU A 132 2.99 -15.93 -16.14
N LEU A 133 2.25 -15.18 -16.93
CA LEU A 133 1.11 -14.41 -16.43
C LEU A 133 -0.08 -14.59 -17.35
#